data_630449e0943669224bcceb5f309bb186
#
_entry.id   630449e0943669224bcceb5f309bb186
#
_cell.length_a   1.000
_cell.length_b   1.000
_cell.length_c   1.000
_cell.angle_alpha   90.00
_cell.angle_beta   90.00
_cell.angle_gamma   90.00
#
_symmetry.space_group_name_H-M   'P 1'
#
loop_
_entity.id
_entity.type
_entity.pdbx_description
1 polymer ?
#
loop_
_entity_poly.entity_id
_entity_poly.type
_entity_poly.pdbx_seq_one_letter_code
_entity_poly.pdbx_strand_id
1 'polypeptide(L)'
;MARGCLQGVKYLMFAFNLLFWLGGCGILGVGIWLAATQGNFATLSSSFPSLSAANLLIVTGTFVMAIGFVGCIGAIKENRCLLLTFFVLLLLVFLLEATVAILFFAYTDKIDRYAQRDLKRGLHLYGTPGNVGLTNAWSIIQTDPCYETVKMWLQENLLAVGVFGLCTALVQILGLTFAMTMYCQVVKADTYRA
;
A
#
# COMPACT_ATOMS: atom_id res chain seq x y z
N MET A 1 7.66 38.07 1.46
CA MET A 1 6.55 37.09 1.40
C MET A 1 6.98 35.69 0.93
N ALA A 2 7.94 35.52 0.00
CA ALA A 2 8.35 34.20 -0.50
C ALA A 2 8.97 33.26 0.54
N ARG A 3 9.73 33.76 1.53
CA ARG A 3 10.38 32.93 2.55
C ARG A 3 9.36 32.29 3.54
N GLY A 4 8.30 32.98 3.89
CA GLY A 4 7.26 32.44 4.78
C GLY A 4 6.43 31.33 4.12
N CYS A 5 6.11 31.48 2.82
CA CYS A 5 5.41 30.45 2.06
C CYS A 5 6.27 29.18 1.92
N LEU A 6 7.58 29.32 1.71
CA LEU A 6 8.52 28.21 1.61
C LEU A 6 8.60 27.42 2.93
N GLN A 7 8.68 28.13 4.06
CA GLN A 7 8.67 27.45 5.37
C GLN A 7 7.37 26.71 5.61
N GLY A 8 6.22 27.30 5.22
CA GLY A 8 4.93 26.63 5.33
C GLY A 8 4.86 25.32 4.56
N VAL A 9 5.30 25.33 3.29
CA VAL A 9 5.35 24.11 2.44
C VAL A 9 6.27 23.05 3.04
N LYS A 10 7.43 23.45 3.58
CA LYS A 10 8.38 22.55 4.24
C LYS A 10 7.76 21.85 5.45
N TYR A 11 7.14 22.62 6.36
CA TYR A 11 6.48 22.04 7.54
C TYR A 11 5.28 21.18 7.18
N LEU A 12 4.49 21.58 6.19
CA LEU A 12 3.36 20.80 5.70
C LEU A 12 3.82 19.47 5.11
N MET A 13 4.86 19.50 4.27
CA MET A 13 5.46 18.29 3.71
C MET A 13 6.02 17.38 4.80
N PHE A 14 6.71 17.94 5.78
CA PHE A 14 7.24 17.18 6.92
C PHE A 14 6.11 16.52 7.73
N ALA A 15 5.10 17.29 8.14
CA ALA A 15 3.98 16.77 8.93
C ALA A 15 3.21 15.67 8.21
N PHE A 16 2.99 15.86 6.91
CA PHE A 16 2.32 14.89 6.06
C PHE A 16 3.11 13.57 5.96
N ASN A 17 4.40 13.65 5.67
CA ASN A 17 5.26 12.46 5.60
C ASN A 17 5.44 11.78 6.96
N LEU A 18 5.43 12.55 8.07
CA LEU A 18 5.47 11.99 9.42
C LEU A 18 4.23 11.15 9.72
N LEU A 19 3.04 11.59 9.29
CA LEU A 19 1.81 10.80 9.43
C LEU A 19 1.90 9.48 8.66
N PHE A 20 2.45 9.49 7.44
CA PHE A 20 2.69 8.25 6.67
C PHE A 20 3.72 7.35 7.32
N TRP A 21 4.79 7.91 7.86
CA TRP A 21 5.79 7.14 8.58
C TRP A 21 5.21 6.44 9.82
N LEU A 22 4.45 7.16 10.64
CA LEU A 22 3.74 6.59 11.79
C LEU A 22 2.70 5.56 11.38
N GLY A 23 1.92 5.84 10.32
CA GLY A 23 0.96 4.90 9.75
C GLY A 23 1.64 3.61 9.24
N GLY A 24 2.77 3.74 8.54
CA GLY A 24 3.59 2.62 8.09
C GLY A 24 4.12 1.76 9.24
N CYS A 25 4.59 2.40 10.33
CA CYS A 25 4.98 1.69 11.55
C CYS A 25 3.81 0.93 12.18
N GLY A 26 2.60 1.52 12.19
CA GLY A 26 1.39 0.88 12.69
C GLY A 26 1.01 -0.36 11.87
N ILE A 27 0.97 -0.23 10.54
CA ILE A 27 0.67 -1.33 9.62
C ILE A 27 1.70 -2.45 9.75
N LEU A 28 2.99 -2.10 9.81
CA LEU A 28 4.08 -3.05 10.01
C LEU A 28 3.95 -3.78 11.35
N GLY A 29 3.64 -3.05 12.43
CA GLY A 29 3.44 -3.61 13.76
C GLY A 29 2.27 -4.62 13.79
N VAL A 30 1.15 -4.28 13.17
CA VAL A 30 -0.01 -5.20 13.03
C VAL A 30 0.37 -6.42 12.18
N GLY A 31 1.10 -6.24 11.09
CA GLY A 31 1.58 -7.34 10.25
C GLY A 31 2.48 -8.32 11.01
N ILE A 32 3.43 -7.82 11.79
CA ILE A 32 4.32 -8.64 12.63
C ILE A 32 3.52 -9.34 13.73
N TRP A 33 2.62 -8.63 14.39
CA TRP A 33 1.75 -9.22 15.41
C TRP A 33 0.90 -10.36 14.84
N LEU A 34 0.31 -10.14 13.66
CA LEU A 34 -0.49 -11.16 12.97
C LEU A 34 0.37 -12.38 12.60
N ALA A 35 1.58 -12.17 12.10
CA ALA A 35 2.51 -13.25 11.77
C ALA A 35 2.94 -14.04 13.01
N ALA A 36 3.15 -13.38 14.15
CA ALA A 36 3.59 -14.00 15.39
C ALA A 36 2.47 -14.77 16.11
N THR A 37 1.24 -14.24 16.11
CA THR A 37 0.11 -14.82 16.87
C THR A 37 -0.64 -15.89 16.10
N GLN A 38 -0.73 -15.74 14.77
CA GLN A 38 -1.58 -16.60 13.95
C GLN A 38 -0.78 -17.57 13.06
N GLY A 39 0.55 -17.50 13.08
CA GLY A 39 1.41 -18.35 12.28
C GLY A 39 1.10 -18.22 10.77
N ASN A 40 1.04 -19.33 10.05
CA ASN A 40 0.66 -19.36 8.63
C ASN A 40 -0.84 -19.19 8.37
N PHE A 41 -1.56 -18.48 9.25
CA PHE A 41 -3.02 -18.38 9.29
C PHE A 41 -3.67 -17.80 8.03
N ALA A 42 -2.94 -17.14 7.17
CA ALA A 42 -3.54 -16.43 6.06
C ALA A 42 -2.95 -16.76 4.69
N THR A 43 -2.55 -17.99 4.46
CA THR A 43 -2.35 -18.45 3.09
C THR A 43 -3.70 -18.77 2.45
N LEU A 44 -4.43 -17.71 2.04
CA LEU A 44 -5.68 -17.88 1.28
C LEU A 44 -5.44 -18.48 -0.10
N SER A 45 -4.22 -18.40 -0.62
CA SER A 45 -3.85 -18.86 -1.94
C SER A 45 -2.92 -20.07 -1.85
N SER A 46 -3.35 -21.21 -2.37
CA SER A 46 -2.53 -22.42 -2.49
C SER A 46 -1.43 -22.26 -3.53
N SER A 47 -1.60 -21.36 -4.51
CA SER A 47 -0.63 -21.10 -5.59
C SER A 47 0.48 -20.14 -5.16
N PHE A 48 0.23 -19.27 -4.18
CA PHE A 48 1.19 -18.29 -3.68
C PHE A 48 1.18 -18.24 -2.14
N PRO A 49 1.86 -19.18 -1.46
CA PRO A 49 1.91 -19.21 0.01
C PRO A 49 2.57 -17.96 0.61
N SER A 50 3.36 -17.21 -0.17
CA SER A 50 3.93 -15.91 0.22
C SER A 50 2.91 -14.77 0.25
N LEU A 51 1.72 -14.95 -0.35
CA LEU A 51 0.64 -13.96 -0.36
C LEU A 51 -0.25 -14.07 0.88
N SER A 52 0.37 -14.27 2.05
CA SER A 52 -0.30 -14.17 3.34
C SER A 52 -0.67 -12.71 3.63
N ALA A 53 -1.84 -12.47 4.25
CA ALA A 53 -2.25 -11.14 4.67
C ALA A 53 -1.20 -10.50 5.60
N ALA A 54 -0.58 -11.29 6.48
CA ALA A 54 0.50 -10.83 7.34
C ALA A 54 1.73 -10.35 6.52
N ASN A 55 2.15 -11.14 5.52
CA ASN A 55 3.27 -10.76 4.66
C ASN A 55 2.97 -9.51 3.83
N LEU A 56 1.75 -9.38 3.30
CA LEU A 56 1.32 -8.18 2.58
C LEU A 56 1.36 -6.95 3.49
N LEU A 57 0.88 -7.05 4.73
CA LEU A 57 0.93 -5.96 5.70
C LEU A 57 2.38 -5.58 6.06
N ILE A 58 3.25 -6.57 6.26
CA ILE A 58 4.67 -6.34 6.55
C ILE A 58 5.36 -5.63 5.38
N VAL A 59 5.18 -6.13 4.17
CA VAL A 59 5.79 -5.53 2.97
C VAL A 59 5.25 -4.11 2.76
N THR A 60 3.94 -3.93 2.75
CA THR A 60 3.30 -2.62 2.53
C THR A 60 3.68 -1.63 3.63
N GLY A 61 3.62 -2.04 4.91
CA GLY A 61 4.01 -1.21 6.05
C GLY A 61 5.47 -0.77 5.96
N THR A 62 6.37 -1.68 5.57
CA THR A 62 7.79 -1.37 5.37
C THR A 62 8.00 -0.34 4.26
N PHE A 63 7.33 -0.51 3.11
CA PHE A 63 7.41 0.45 2.01
C PHE A 63 6.86 1.83 2.38
N VAL A 64 5.69 1.90 3.00
CA VAL A 64 5.07 3.17 3.42
C VAL A 64 5.96 3.88 4.45
N MET A 65 6.48 3.14 5.43
CA MET A 65 7.41 3.65 6.44
C MET A 65 8.69 4.20 5.79
N ALA A 66 9.31 3.46 4.88
CA ALA A 66 10.55 3.87 4.21
C ALA A 66 10.35 5.14 3.36
N ILE A 67 9.26 5.20 2.58
CA ILE A 67 8.94 6.38 1.75
C ILE A 67 8.66 7.59 2.63
N GLY A 68 7.86 7.44 3.69
CA GLY A 68 7.58 8.51 4.65
C GLY A 68 8.85 9.03 5.34
N PHE A 69 9.77 8.13 5.72
CA PHE A 69 11.05 8.49 6.31
C PHE A 69 11.93 9.32 5.35
N VAL A 70 12.07 8.87 4.10
CA VAL A 70 12.82 9.60 3.07
C VAL A 70 12.20 10.98 2.83
N GLY A 71 10.86 11.07 2.79
CA GLY A 71 10.15 12.34 2.66
C GLY A 71 10.39 13.30 3.83
N CYS A 72 10.38 12.81 5.07
CA CYS A 72 10.69 13.60 6.27
C CYS A 72 12.11 14.15 6.22
N ILE A 73 13.11 13.30 5.94
CA ILE A 73 14.51 13.73 5.88
C ILE A 73 14.72 14.70 4.70
N GLY A 74 14.09 14.42 3.56
CA GLY A 74 14.15 15.30 2.38
C GLY A 74 13.64 16.70 2.68
N ALA A 75 12.52 16.80 3.41
CA ALA A 75 11.94 18.06 3.83
C ALA A 75 12.84 18.83 4.83
N ILE A 76 13.41 18.13 5.80
CA ILE A 76 14.25 18.77 6.84
C ILE A 76 15.58 19.24 6.26
N LYS A 77 16.29 18.35 5.55
CA LYS A 77 17.64 18.59 5.05
C LYS A 77 17.69 19.43 3.78
N GLU A 78 16.53 19.68 3.14
CA GLU A 78 16.45 20.41 1.86
C GLU A 78 17.43 19.84 0.81
N ASN A 79 17.63 18.52 0.84
CA ASN A 79 18.60 17.87 -0.03
C ASN A 79 17.93 17.49 -1.36
N ARG A 80 18.46 18.01 -2.47
CA ARG A 80 17.94 17.78 -3.83
C ARG A 80 17.82 16.28 -4.17
N CYS A 81 18.84 15.50 -3.79
CA CYS A 81 18.88 14.08 -4.08
C CYS A 81 17.76 13.31 -3.36
N LEU A 82 17.54 13.62 -2.07
CA LEU A 82 16.48 12.98 -1.27
C LEU A 82 15.09 13.37 -1.77
N LEU A 83 14.87 14.64 -2.14
CA LEU A 83 13.60 15.09 -2.70
C LEU A 83 13.32 14.41 -4.06
N LEU A 84 14.35 14.30 -4.90
CA LEU A 84 14.23 13.62 -6.18
C LEU A 84 13.94 12.13 -6.00
N THR A 85 14.64 11.47 -5.09
CA THR A 85 14.40 10.06 -4.76
C THR A 85 12.97 9.84 -4.25
N PHE A 86 12.49 10.70 -3.35
CA PHE A 86 11.11 10.66 -2.86
C PHE A 86 10.10 10.85 -3.98
N PHE A 87 10.33 11.82 -4.89
CA PHE A 87 9.49 12.05 -6.05
C PHE A 87 9.42 10.81 -6.97
N VAL A 88 10.58 10.21 -7.29
CA VAL A 88 10.65 9.02 -8.15
C VAL A 88 9.94 7.82 -7.51
N LEU A 89 10.13 7.61 -6.21
CA LEU A 89 9.46 6.53 -5.48
C LEU A 89 7.93 6.71 -5.48
N LEU A 90 7.43 7.91 -5.21
CA LEU A 90 5.99 8.20 -5.28
C LEU A 90 5.44 8.02 -6.69
N LEU A 91 6.19 8.47 -7.71
CA LEU A 91 5.78 8.31 -9.11
C LEU A 91 5.68 6.83 -9.49
N LEU A 92 6.64 6.00 -9.07
CA LEU A 92 6.61 4.56 -9.30
C LEU A 92 5.39 3.90 -8.63
N VAL A 93 5.08 4.27 -7.38
CA VAL A 93 3.91 3.75 -6.67
C VAL A 93 2.62 4.17 -7.40
N PHE A 94 2.52 5.41 -7.83
CA PHE A 94 1.37 5.92 -8.59
C PHE A 94 1.17 5.17 -9.92
N LEU A 95 2.25 4.92 -10.66
CA LEU A 95 2.18 4.14 -11.91
C LEU A 95 1.79 2.68 -11.67
N LEU A 96 2.29 2.06 -10.61
CA LEU A 96 1.89 0.70 -10.22
C LEU A 96 0.41 0.65 -9.85
N GLU A 97 -0.10 1.60 -9.05
CA GLU A 97 -1.50 1.69 -8.66
C GLU A 97 -2.41 1.87 -9.90
N ALA A 98 -2.05 2.78 -10.80
CA ALA A 98 -2.77 2.98 -12.05
C ALA A 98 -2.77 1.72 -12.93
N THR A 99 -1.62 1.03 -13.04
CA THR A 99 -1.50 -0.21 -13.80
C THR A 99 -2.37 -1.31 -13.22
N VAL A 100 -2.35 -1.50 -11.89
CA VAL A 100 -3.19 -2.49 -11.21
C VAL A 100 -4.67 -2.18 -11.42
N ALA A 101 -5.07 -0.91 -11.32
CA ALA A 101 -6.45 -0.48 -11.56
C ALA A 101 -6.89 -0.80 -13.00
N ILE A 102 -6.08 -0.46 -14.00
CA ILE A 102 -6.37 -0.74 -15.41
C ILE A 102 -6.48 -2.26 -15.66
N LEU A 103 -5.54 -3.05 -15.13
CA LEU A 103 -5.55 -4.50 -15.25
C LEU A 103 -6.78 -5.12 -14.58
N PHE A 104 -7.16 -4.61 -13.41
CA PHE A 104 -8.35 -5.06 -12.70
C PHE A 104 -9.60 -4.87 -13.55
N PHE A 105 -9.81 -3.68 -14.12
CA PHE A 105 -10.97 -3.40 -14.96
C PHE A 105 -10.93 -4.14 -16.30
N ALA A 106 -9.74 -4.28 -16.92
CA ALA A 106 -9.59 -4.93 -18.22
C ALA A 106 -9.73 -6.47 -18.16
N TYR A 107 -9.35 -7.07 -17.02
CA TYR A 107 -9.28 -8.52 -16.87
C TYR A 107 -10.17 -9.09 -15.76
N THR A 108 -11.24 -8.39 -15.39
CA THR A 108 -12.17 -8.81 -14.32
C THR A 108 -12.62 -10.27 -14.48
N ASP A 109 -13.04 -10.68 -15.67
CA ASP A 109 -13.52 -12.06 -15.93
C ASP A 109 -12.41 -13.12 -15.78
N LYS A 110 -11.18 -12.76 -16.10
CA LYS A 110 -10.04 -13.68 -15.92
C LYS A 110 -9.65 -13.79 -14.46
N ILE A 111 -9.63 -12.66 -13.75
CA ILE A 111 -9.35 -12.60 -12.31
C ILE A 111 -10.39 -13.44 -11.55
N ASP A 112 -11.65 -13.31 -11.89
CA ASP A 112 -12.75 -14.10 -11.31
C ASP A 112 -12.52 -15.61 -11.47
N ARG A 113 -12.16 -16.04 -12.69
CA ARG A 113 -11.85 -17.47 -12.96
C ARG A 113 -10.60 -17.97 -12.24
N TYR A 114 -9.58 -17.11 -12.10
CA TYR A 114 -8.38 -17.46 -11.32
C TYR A 114 -8.69 -17.58 -9.84
N ALA A 115 -9.42 -16.62 -9.28
CA ALA A 115 -9.84 -16.62 -7.88
C ALA A 115 -10.67 -17.88 -7.55
N GLN A 116 -11.67 -18.20 -8.38
CA GLN A 116 -12.47 -19.42 -8.21
C GLN A 116 -11.62 -20.70 -8.24
N ARG A 117 -10.66 -20.77 -9.17
CA ARG A 117 -9.79 -21.94 -9.31
C ARG A 117 -8.84 -22.10 -8.12
N ASP A 118 -8.32 -21.01 -7.65
CA ASP A 118 -7.40 -20.99 -6.51
C ASP A 118 -8.12 -21.30 -5.19
N LEU A 119 -9.33 -20.75 -5.01
CA LEU A 119 -10.21 -21.11 -3.89
C LEU A 119 -10.54 -22.61 -3.90
N LYS A 120 -10.92 -23.18 -5.05
CA LYS A 120 -11.21 -24.62 -5.17
C LYS A 120 -9.98 -25.46 -4.84
N ARG A 121 -8.79 -25.05 -5.25
CA ARG A 121 -7.54 -25.71 -4.86
C ARG A 121 -7.27 -25.63 -3.36
N GLY A 122 -7.50 -24.46 -2.75
CA GLY A 122 -7.40 -24.27 -1.31
C GLY A 122 -8.33 -25.20 -0.54
N LEU A 123 -9.55 -25.41 -1.05
CA LEU A 123 -10.51 -26.34 -0.44
C LEU A 123 -10.05 -27.82 -0.49
N HIS A 124 -9.34 -28.23 -1.54
CA HIS A 124 -8.77 -29.57 -1.64
C HIS A 124 -7.64 -29.84 -0.63
N LEU A 125 -6.99 -28.78 -0.12
CA LEU A 125 -5.95 -28.84 0.90
C LEU A 125 -6.50 -28.73 2.33
N TYR A 126 -7.82 -28.58 2.48
CA TYR A 126 -8.50 -28.54 3.76
C TYR A 126 -8.30 -29.85 4.52
N GLY A 127 -7.90 -29.76 5.80
CA GLY A 127 -7.68 -30.91 6.66
C GLY A 127 -6.39 -31.72 6.39
N THR A 128 -5.54 -31.28 5.47
CA THR A 128 -4.27 -31.98 5.23
C THR A 128 -3.24 -31.61 6.32
N PRO A 129 -2.48 -32.60 6.84
CA PRO A 129 -1.45 -32.36 7.83
C PRO A 129 -0.38 -31.42 7.27
N GLY A 130 -0.06 -30.33 7.97
CA GLY A 130 0.86 -29.27 7.55
C GLY A 130 0.20 -27.96 7.10
N ASN A 131 -1.11 -27.95 6.84
CA ASN A 131 -1.86 -26.76 6.41
C ASN A 131 -2.87 -26.26 7.45
N VAL A 132 -2.47 -26.22 8.73
CA VAL A 132 -3.33 -25.83 9.84
C VAL A 132 -3.90 -24.43 9.68
N GLY A 133 -3.09 -23.48 9.18
CA GLY A 133 -3.54 -22.11 8.95
C GLY A 133 -4.61 -22.00 7.87
N LEU A 134 -4.43 -22.74 6.77
CA LEU A 134 -5.42 -22.82 5.70
C LEU A 134 -6.72 -23.48 6.19
N THR A 135 -6.61 -24.55 6.97
CA THR A 135 -7.76 -25.27 7.54
C THR A 135 -8.56 -24.38 8.49
N ASN A 136 -7.89 -23.62 9.35
CA ASN A 136 -8.55 -22.66 10.25
C ASN A 136 -9.21 -21.51 9.50
N ALA A 137 -8.53 -20.95 8.49
CA ALA A 137 -9.10 -19.91 7.64
C ALA A 137 -10.38 -20.41 6.94
N TRP A 138 -10.35 -21.62 6.38
CA TRP A 138 -11.50 -22.23 5.73
C TRP A 138 -12.62 -22.58 6.71
N SER A 139 -12.33 -23.00 7.94
CA SER A 139 -13.37 -23.28 8.95
C SER A 139 -14.17 -22.03 9.33
N ILE A 140 -13.52 -20.86 9.34
CA ILE A 140 -14.18 -19.57 9.60
C ILE A 140 -15.02 -19.15 8.39
N ILE A 141 -14.54 -19.42 7.19
CA ILE A 141 -15.20 -19.00 5.94
C ILE A 141 -16.37 -19.94 5.57
N GLN A 142 -16.31 -21.21 5.93
CA GLN A 142 -17.34 -22.22 5.60
C GLN A 142 -18.67 -22.05 6.35
N THR A 143 -18.76 -21.13 7.30
CA THR A 143 -20.02 -20.81 7.98
C THR A 143 -21.05 -20.16 7.04
N ASP A 144 -20.61 -19.61 5.89
CA ASP A 144 -21.46 -19.05 4.84
C ASP A 144 -20.97 -19.48 3.42
N PRO A 145 -21.84 -19.54 2.38
CA PRO A 145 -21.43 -19.87 1.02
C PRO A 145 -20.43 -18.82 0.47
N CYS A 146 -19.16 -19.14 0.65
CA CYS A 146 -18.04 -18.20 0.66
C CYS A 146 -17.88 -17.37 -0.60
N TYR A 147 -17.97 -17.97 -1.78
CA TYR A 147 -17.65 -17.27 -3.03
C TYR A 147 -18.72 -16.23 -3.39
N GLU A 148 -19.99 -16.60 -3.31
CA GLU A 148 -21.09 -15.68 -3.63
C GLU A 148 -21.17 -14.55 -2.59
N THR A 149 -20.95 -14.85 -1.33
CA THR A 149 -20.95 -13.83 -0.25
C THR A 149 -19.80 -12.85 -0.40
N VAL A 150 -18.57 -13.32 -0.67
CA VAL A 150 -17.41 -12.45 -0.92
C VAL A 150 -17.60 -11.65 -2.21
N LYS A 151 -18.16 -12.25 -3.26
CA LYS A 151 -18.46 -11.55 -4.51
C LYS A 151 -19.53 -10.48 -4.32
N MET A 152 -20.61 -10.77 -3.63
CA MET A 152 -21.65 -9.79 -3.29
C MET A 152 -21.07 -8.68 -2.41
N TRP A 153 -20.34 -9.03 -1.36
CA TRP A 153 -19.68 -8.05 -0.49
C TRP A 153 -18.73 -7.14 -1.28
N LEU A 154 -17.92 -7.70 -2.18
CA LEU A 154 -17.00 -6.93 -3.03
C LEU A 154 -17.77 -6.01 -3.99
N GLN A 155 -18.87 -6.49 -4.60
CA GLN A 155 -19.72 -5.69 -5.47
C GLN A 155 -20.40 -4.55 -4.71
N GLU A 156 -20.91 -4.82 -3.52
CA GLU A 156 -21.52 -3.80 -2.64
C GLU A 156 -20.49 -2.76 -2.16
N ASN A 157 -19.24 -3.18 -1.92
CA ASN A 157 -18.16 -2.32 -1.46
C ASN A 157 -17.26 -1.80 -2.59
N LEU A 158 -17.55 -2.11 -3.85
CA LEU A 158 -16.76 -1.66 -5.00
C LEU A 158 -16.64 -0.14 -5.05
N LEU A 159 -17.71 0.56 -4.70
CA LEU A 159 -17.73 2.01 -4.61
C LEU A 159 -16.80 2.51 -3.49
N ALA A 160 -16.80 1.87 -2.34
CA ALA A 160 -15.90 2.20 -1.22
C ALA A 160 -14.42 1.97 -1.58
N VAL A 161 -14.11 0.84 -2.22
CA VAL A 161 -12.77 0.51 -2.72
C VAL A 161 -12.33 1.52 -3.80
N GLY A 162 -13.22 1.87 -4.72
CA GLY A 162 -12.95 2.87 -5.76
C GLY A 162 -12.71 4.26 -5.19
N VAL A 163 -13.52 4.69 -4.22
CA VAL A 163 -13.32 5.97 -3.52
C VAL A 163 -12.00 5.98 -2.75
N PHE A 164 -11.66 4.89 -2.07
CA PHE A 164 -10.38 4.77 -1.37
C PHE A 164 -9.19 4.88 -2.34
N GLY A 165 -9.23 4.16 -3.47
CA GLY A 165 -8.19 4.25 -4.50
C GLY A 165 -8.09 5.66 -5.12
N LEU A 166 -9.21 6.35 -5.32
CA LEU A 166 -9.20 7.73 -5.79
C LEU A 166 -8.59 8.68 -4.76
N CYS A 167 -8.92 8.51 -3.47
CA CYS A 167 -8.34 9.30 -2.40
C CYS A 167 -6.84 9.11 -2.28
N THR A 168 -6.35 7.87 -2.38
CA THR A 168 -4.90 7.58 -2.36
C THR A 168 -4.18 8.21 -3.54
N ALA A 169 -4.75 8.14 -4.74
CA ALA A 169 -4.20 8.78 -5.94
C ALA A 169 -4.14 10.32 -5.80
N LEU A 170 -5.17 10.95 -5.27
CA LEU A 170 -5.18 12.40 -5.00
C LEU A 170 -4.09 12.80 -4.00
N VAL A 171 -3.95 12.03 -2.94
CA VAL A 171 -2.91 12.24 -1.93
C VAL A 171 -1.50 12.10 -2.52
N GLN A 172 -1.29 11.13 -3.40
CA GLN A 172 -0.02 10.94 -4.12
C GLN A 172 0.28 12.12 -5.05
N ILE A 173 -0.71 12.62 -5.80
CA ILE A 173 -0.55 13.80 -6.67
C ILE A 173 -0.15 15.03 -5.84
N LEU A 174 -0.78 15.24 -4.68
CA LEU A 174 -0.39 16.32 -3.76
C LEU A 174 1.06 16.14 -3.26
N GLY A 175 1.45 14.92 -2.89
CA GLY A 175 2.83 14.60 -2.51
C GLY A 175 3.84 14.89 -3.61
N LEU A 176 3.53 14.50 -4.85
CA LEU A 176 4.36 14.77 -6.03
C LEU A 176 4.51 16.28 -6.29
N THR A 177 3.42 17.05 -6.21
CA THR A 177 3.45 18.51 -6.40
C THR A 177 4.27 19.21 -5.34
N PHE A 178 4.14 18.81 -4.05
CA PHE A 178 4.96 19.36 -2.97
C PHE A 178 6.43 19.02 -3.13
N ALA A 179 6.76 17.77 -3.46
CA ALA A 179 8.14 17.35 -3.70
C ALA A 179 8.79 18.14 -4.83
N MET A 180 8.09 18.33 -5.96
CA MET A 180 8.60 19.08 -7.10
C MET A 180 8.76 20.56 -6.78
N THR A 181 7.80 21.15 -6.06
CA THR A 181 7.88 22.55 -5.63
C THR A 181 9.10 22.80 -4.74
N MET A 182 9.31 21.94 -3.76
CA MET A 182 10.48 22.02 -2.86
C MET A 182 11.77 21.80 -3.63
N TYR A 183 11.84 20.81 -4.51
CA TYR A 183 13.01 20.57 -5.36
C TYR A 183 13.39 21.79 -6.18
N CYS A 184 12.44 22.40 -6.89
CA CYS A 184 12.68 23.60 -7.70
C CYS A 184 13.17 24.77 -6.86
N GLN A 185 12.67 24.92 -5.64
CA GLN A 185 13.08 26.00 -4.74
C GLN A 185 14.49 25.80 -4.19
N VAL A 186 14.84 24.57 -3.81
CA VAL A 186 16.19 24.22 -3.35
C VAL A 186 17.22 24.45 -4.48
N VAL A 187 16.89 24.03 -5.71
CA VAL A 187 17.76 24.26 -6.88
C VAL A 187 17.97 25.77 -7.13
N LYS A 188 16.89 26.57 -7.07
CA LYS A 188 17.01 28.03 -7.21
C LYS A 188 17.88 28.66 -6.12
N ALA A 189 17.67 28.26 -4.86
CA ALA A 189 18.45 28.79 -3.73
C ALA A 189 19.95 28.51 -3.88
N ASP A 190 20.33 27.35 -4.40
CA ASP A 190 21.72 26.99 -4.61
C ASP A 190 22.35 27.73 -5.83
N THR A 191 21.56 27.98 -6.89
CA THR A 191 22.00 28.76 -8.04
C THR A 191 22.29 30.24 -7.66
N TYR A 192 21.56 30.79 -6.67
CA TYR A 192 21.83 32.13 -6.16
C TYR A 192 23.01 32.21 -5.16
N ARG A 193 23.49 31.07 -4.68
CA ARG A 193 24.63 31.01 -3.77
C ARG A 193 25.97 30.72 -4.46
N ALA A 194 25.94 30.25 -5.70
CA ALA A 194 27.10 30.02 -6.56
C ALA A 194 27.45 31.27 -7.35
#